data_b4581043feba31c6dc120771ae913042
#
_entry.id   b4581043feba31c6dc120771ae913042
#
_cell.length_a   1.000
_cell.length_b   1.000
_cell.length_c   1.000
_cell.angle_alpha   90.00
_cell.angle_beta   90.00
_cell.angle_gamma   90.00
#
_symmetry.space_group_name_H-M   'P 1'
#
loop_
_entity.id
_entity.type
_entity.pdbx_description
1 polymer ?
#
loop_
_entity_poly.entity_id
_entity_poly.type
_entity_poly.pdbx_seq_one_letter_code
_entity_poly.pdbx_strand_id
1 'polypeptide(L)'
;MSRMDRTLRGAAAIVGVADDVSPTGELARTGRDLEVAMVLEALEDAGLTLSDVDGVCHADSAVGFAEYLGVHPAFTESTMTGGSSYEVHLEHAAAAIAAGLCEVVVSAYAATPRSDRSQNRPRLRRMPGGPNPMAEWEMPYGLRMPMGPYALAAARHMHEFGTTSEQLAQIAVTTRQWAALNPRARYREPITVEDVLASPLQVSPLHLLDCCLVTDGAGAFVMTSAARARTLRKPPVYVLGAATATDHMMISQMPDLTTTPGVVSGARAFAMAGVVPADVDVLMGYDSFTITALLHLEDLGFCKKGEGGPFVMEAALGPGGGPLAMNTNGGGLSFTHPGMYGMFLLTEATRQLRGEADRRQVDGATVAVAHGSGMVLSVMSTAVLGTEAVL
;
A
#
# COMPACT_ATOMS: atom_id res chain seq x y z
N MET A 1 25.94 -12.93 20.90
CA MET A 1 24.58 -12.59 20.49
C MET A 1 24.24 -13.42 19.27
N SER A 2 23.24 -14.30 19.37
CA SER A 2 22.82 -15.18 18.26
C SER A 2 22.17 -14.35 17.14
N ARG A 3 22.08 -14.89 15.93
CA ARG A 3 21.42 -14.25 14.77
C ARG A 3 19.92 -13.94 15.02
N MET A 4 19.31 -14.58 16.02
CA MET A 4 17.92 -14.39 16.45
C MET A 4 17.67 -13.14 17.30
N ASP A 5 18.73 -12.52 17.88
CA ASP A 5 18.56 -11.33 18.74
C ASP A 5 18.47 -9.99 17.96
N ARG A 6 18.37 -10.04 16.61
CA ARG A 6 18.26 -8.87 15.75
C ARG A 6 16.95 -8.85 14.96
N THR A 7 15.85 -9.08 15.64
CA THR A 7 14.52 -8.94 15.04
C THR A 7 14.00 -7.52 15.20
N LEU A 8 13.28 -7.02 14.20
CA LEU A 8 12.55 -5.74 14.29
C LEU A 8 11.23 -5.89 15.05
N ARG A 9 10.84 -7.12 15.39
CA ARG A 9 9.55 -7.42 16.02
C ARG A 9 9.37 -6.63 17.32
N GLY A 10 8.38 -5.75 17.31
CA GLY A 10 8.02 -4.93 18.45
C GLY A 10 9.07 -3.86 18.83
N ALA A 11 10.09 -3.59 17.99
CA ALA A 11 11.08 -2.55 18.28
C ALA A 11 10.55 -1.14 18.06
N ALA A 12 9.66 -0.96 17.08
CA ALA A 12 9.06 0.32 16.70
C ALA A 12 7.55 0.17 16.49
N ALA A 13 6.85 1.29 16.56
CA ALA A 13 5.41 1.34 16.33
C ALA A 13 5.02 2.58 15.51
N ILE A 14 3.95 2.46 14.72
CA ILE A 14 3.23 3.60 14.15
C ILE A 14 2.43 4.23 15.30
N VAL A 15 2.61 5.52 15.50
CA VAL A 15 1.98 6.28 16.59
C VAL A 15 1.08 7.41 16.11
N GLY A 16 1.19 7.79 14.85
CA GLY A 16 0.33 8.79 14.22
C GLY A 16 0.14 8.51 12.75
N VAL A 17 -1.07 8.74 12.25
CA VAL A 17 -1.43 8.62 10.83
C VAL A 17 -2.38 9.74 10.43
N ALA A 18 -2.22 10.21 9.20
CA ALA A 18 -3.15 11.13 8.55
C ALA A 18 -3.27 10.79 7.07
N ASP A 19 -4.43 11.07 6.49
CA ASP A 19 -4.61 11.04 5.05
C ASP A 19 -5.70 12.03 4.63
N ASP A 20 -5.50 12.68 3.48
CA ASP A 20 -6.46 13.58 2.85
C ASP A 20 -6.84 13.02 1.47
N VAL A 21 -8.12 12.76 1.31
CA VAL A 21 -8.74 12.29 0.07
C VAL A 21 -10.13 12.91 -0.06
N SER A 22 -10.60 13.04 -1.29
CA SER A 22 -11.90 13.66 -1.58
C SER A 22 -12.83 12.71 -2.34
N PRO A 23 -14.12 12.66 -2.01
CA PRO A 23 -15.11 11.94 -2.82
C PRO A 23 -15.21 12.44 -4.27
N THR A 24 -14.77 13.67 -4.55
CA THR A 24 -14.65 14.19 -5.93
C THR A 24 -13.43 13.65 -6.65
N GLY A 25 -12.44 13.16 -5.89
CA GLY A 25 -11.13 12.74 -6.36
C GLY A 25 -10.18 13.89 -6.63
N GLU A 26 -10.53 15.12 -6.26
CA GLU A 26 -9.70 16.33 -6.43
C GLU A 26 -9.47 17.03 -5.10
N LEU A 27 -8.23 17.50 -4.88
CA LEU A 27 -7.81 18.30 -3.75
C LEU A 27 -7.34 19.68 -4.25
N ALA A 28 -7.80 20.75 -3.60
CA ALA A 28 -7.56 22.13 -4.05
C ALA A 28 -6.22 22.70 -3.52
N ARG A 29 -5.20 21.85 -3.33
CA ARG A 29 -3.89 22.22 -2.75
C ARG A 29 -2.76 21.66 -3.60
N THR A 30 -1.54 22.19 -3.42
CA THR A 30 -0.34 21.60 -4.06
C THR A 30 0.10 20.32 -3.35
N GLY A 31 0.81 19.44 -4.05
CA GLY A 31 1.31 18.20 -3.45
C GLY A 31 2.16 18.47 -2.20
N ARG A 32 3.06 19.46 -2.27
CA ARG A 32 3.93 19.80 -1.14
C ARG A 32 3.16 20.34 0.08
N ASP A 33 2.17 21.21 -0.14
CA ASP A 33 1.31 21.72 0.95
C ASP A 33 0.52 20.57 1.62
N LEU A 34 0.08 19.61 0.81
CA LEU A 34 -0.61 18.42 1.32
C LEU A 34 0.32 17.56 2.16
N GLU A 35 1.55 17.28 1.71
CA GLU A 35 2.53 16.50 2.47
C GLU A 35 2.82 17.13 3.83
N VAL A 36 3.05 18.45 3.88
CA VAL A 36 3.29 19.17 5.15
C VAL A 36 2.07 19.07 6.06
N ALA A 37 0.87 19.29 5.54
CA ALA A 37 -0.35 19.18 6.34
C ALA A 37 -0.53 17.78 6.92
N MET A 38 -0.30 16.73 6.12
CA MET A 38 -0.43 15.35 6.59
C MET A 38 0.61 15.02 7.68
N VAL A 39 1.85 15.52 7.59
CA VAL A 39 2.84 15.37 8.66
C VAL A 39 2.37 16.04 9.94
N LEU A 40 1.87 17.28 9.86
CA LEU A 40 1.39 18.00 11.04
C LEU A 40 0.18 17.29 11.68
N GLU A 41 -0.78 16.83 10.88
CA GLU A 41 -1.94 16.08 11.36
C GLU A 41 -1.54 14.71 11.96
N ALA A 42 -0.59 13.99 11.36
CA ALA A 42 -0.10 12.72 11.91
C ALA A 42 0.70 12.92 13.22
N LEU A 43 1.45 14.01 13.35
CA LEU A 43 2.11 14.38 14.60
C LEU A 43 1.09 14.73 15.67
N GLU A 44 0.05 15.51 15.33
CA GLU A 44 -1.05 15.81 16.25
C GLU A 44 -1.80 14.54 16.68
N ASP A 45 -2.04 13.61 15.76
CA ASP A 45 -2.62 12.30 16.05
C ASP A 45 -1.81 11.52 17.09
N ALA A 46 -0.48 11.59 17.02
CA ALA A 46 0.43 11.00 17.99
C ALA A 46 0.56 11.80 19.31
N GLY A 47 0.18 13.07 19.34
CA GLY A 47 0.47 14.00 20.44
C GLY A 47 1.93 14.48 20.45
N LEU A 48 2.54 14.56 19.24
CA LEU A 48 3.91 15.01 19.00
C LEU A 48 3.91 16.31 18.19
N THR A 49 5.09 16.92 18.06
CA THR A 49 5.31 18.15 17.31
C THR A 49 6.52 18.01 16.38
N LEU A 50 6.74 18.97 15.49
CA LEU A 50 7.92 18.99 14.61
C LEU A 50 9.24 19.00 15.38
N SER A 51 9.28 19.53 16.61
CA SER A 51 10.48 19.52 17.45
C SER A 51 10.88 18.14 17.98
N ASP A 52 9.97 17.16 17.91
CA ASP A 52 10.23 15.77 18.27
C ASP A 52 10.87 14.98 17.12
N VAL A 53 10.78 15.47 15.87
CA VAL A 53 11.19 14.75 14.66
C VAL A 53 12.69 14.82 14.46
N ASP A 54 13.34 13.65 14.47
CA ASP A 54 14.77 13.47 14.21
C ASP A 54 15.07 12.49 13.06
N GLY A 55 14.02 11.97 12.40
CA GLY A 55 14.11 11.12 11.23
C GLY A 55 13.07 11.49 10.15
N VAL A 56 13.49 11.51 8.89
CA VAL A 56 12.61 11.82 7.73
C VAL A 56 12.82 10.80 6.62
N CYS A 57 11.74 10.17 6.19
CA CYS A 57 11.68 9.33 4.99
C CYS A 57 10.83 10.01 3.92
N HIS A 58 11.32 10.07 2.69
CA HIS A 58 10.57 10.67 1.58
C HIS A 58 11.02 10.11 0.23
N ALA A 59 10.09 9.63 -0.58
CA ALA A 59 10.38 8.91 -1.82
C ALA A 59 11.12 9.75 -2.89
N ASP A 60 11.02 11.10 -2.87
CA ASP A 60 11.76 11.95 -3.80
C ASP A 60 13.06 12.47 -3.17
N SER A 61 12.95 13.23 -2.08
CA SER A 61 14.10 13.82 -1.38
C SER A 61 13.79 14.06 0.09
N ALA A 62 14.30 13.21 0.97
CA ALA A 62 14.14 13.36 2.41
C ALA A 62 14.82 14.64 2.93
N VAL A 63 16.01 14.98 2.38
CA VAL A 63 16.72 16.22 2.75
C VAL A 63 15.92 17.46 2.35
N GLY A 64 15.44 17.51 1.11
CA GLY A 64 14.61 18.63 0.66
C GLY A 64 13.27 18.72 1.39
N PHE A 65 12.70 17.60 1.79
CA PHE A 65 11.47 17.59 2.57
C PHE A 65 11.70 18.03 4.01
N ALA A 66 12.80 17.61 4.65
CA ALA A 66 13.21 18.06 5.97
C ALA A 66 13.41 19.58 6.02
N GLU A 67 14.04 20.17 5.00
CA GLU A 67 14.19 21.62 4.87
C GLU A 67 12.83 22.32 4.77
N TYR A 68 11.89 21.75 4.02
CA TYR A 68 10.52 22.28 3.90
C TYR A 68 9.73 22.23 5.21
N LEU A 69 9.95 21.16 6.01
CA LEU A 69 9.37 21.04 7.35
C LEU A 69 10.06 21.94 8.39
N GLY A 70 11.24 22.45 8.10
CA GLY A 70 12.05 23.22 9.06
C GLY A 70 12.66 22.33 10.16
N VAL A 71 12.93 21.06 9.89
CA VAL A 71 13.53 20.11 10.83
C VAL A 71 14.96 19.75 10.44
N HIS A 72 15.78 19.38 11.41
CA HIS A 72 17.19 18.99 11.22
C HIS A 72 17.38 17.53 11.67
N PRO A 73 16.97 16.54 10.86
CA PRO A 73 16.96 15.15 11.26
C PRO A 73 18.36 14.54 11.34
N ALA A 74 18.57 13.64 12.29
CA ALA A 74 19.76 12.80 12.39
C ALA A 74 19.73 11.65 11.37
N PHE A 75 18.52 11.24 10.92
CA PHE A 75 18.30 10.18 9.95
C PHE A 75 17.48 10.67 8.77
N THR A 76 17.95 10.43 7.54
CA THR A 76 17.21 10.70 6.31
C THR A 76 17.27 9.49 5.38
N GLU A 77 16.15 9.19 4.70
CA GLU A 77 16.03 8.08 3.78
C GLU A 77 15.17 8.46 2.58
N SER A 78 15.63 8.15 1.34
CA SER A 78 14.99 8.58 0.10
C SER A 78 14.76 7.44 -0.89
N THR A 79 14.44 6.24 -0.41
CA THR A 79 14.14 5.10 -1.29
C THR A 79 12.83 5.32 -2.04
N MET A 80 12.89 5.17 -3.37
CA MET A 80 11.73 5.25 -4.25
C MET A 80 11.56 3.95 -5.03
N THR A 81 10.61 3.13 -4.62
CA THR A 81 10.25 1.86 -5.25
C THR A 81 8.86 1.91 -5.90
N GLY A 82 8.29 3.10 -6.09
CA GLY A 82 6.91 3.26 -6.55
C GLY A 82 5.91 3.07 -5.43
N GLY A 83 4.84 2.33 -5.69
CA GLY A 83 3.74 2.16 -4.73
C GLY A 83 4.12 1.50 -3.42
N SER A 84 5.15 0.68 -3.38
CA SER A 84 5.67 0.03 -2.16
C SER A 84 6.63 0.88 -1.33
N SER A 85 6.93 2.12 -1.74
CA SER A 85 7.91 2.97 -1.05
C SER A 85 7.62 3.15 0.44
N TYR A 86 6.37 3.18 0.85
CA TYR A 86 6.00 3.52 2.22
C TYR A 86 6.14 2.33 3.17
N GLU A 87 5.90 1.13 2.71
CA GLU A 87 6.23 -0.10 3.44
C GLU A 87 7.76 -0.27 3.56
N VAL A 88 8.53 0.13 2.52
CA VAL A 88 10.00 0.19 2.59
C VAL A 88 10.46 1.23 3.60
N HIS A 89 9.86 2.43 3.60
CA HIS A 89 10.17 3.46 4.60
C HIS A 89 9.86 3.00 6.01
N LEU A 90 8.76 2.25 6.20
CA LEU A 90 8.43 1.65 7.50
C LEU A 90 9.50 0.65 7.95
N GLU A 91 9.95 -0.25 7.07
CA GLU A 91 11.02 -1.22 7.34
C GLU A 91 12.32 -0.51 7.73
N HIS A 92 12.74 0.49 6.94
CA HIS A 92 13.97 1.25 7.18
C HIS A 92 13.88 2.12 8.44
N ALA A 93 12.73 2.76 8.70
CA ALA A 93 12.50 3.53 9.92
C ALA A 93 12.54 2.64 11.17
N ALA A 94 11.89 1.46 11.13
CA ALA A 94 11.92 0.50 12.22
C ALA A 94 13.36 0.04 12.52
N ALA A 95 14.15 -0.22 11.46
CA ALA A 95 15.55 -0.60 11.60
C ALA A 95 16.41 0.53 12.16
N ALA A 96 16.21 1.78 11.70
CA ALA A 96 16.92 2.95 12.21
C ALA A 96 16.62 3.22 13.68
N ILE A 97 15.35 3.15 14.08
CA ILE A 97 14.92 3.29 15.48
C ILE A 97 15.52 2.18 16.34
N ALA A 98 15.45 0.92 15.90
CA ALA A 98 16.03 -0.22 16.61
C ALA A 98 17.56 -0.12 16.76
N ALA A 99 18.24 0.52 15.82
CA ALA A 99 19.67 0.79 15.85
C ALA A 99 20.04 2.05 16.66
N GLY A 100 19.07 2.84 17.12
CA GLY A 100 19.30 4.09 17.85
C GLY A 100 19.83 5.24 16.98
N LEU A 101 19.58 5.22 15.67
CA LEU A 101 19.97 6.28 14.73
C LEU A 101 19.03 7.49 14.80
N CYS A 102 17.79 7.27 15.19
CA CYS A 102 16.74 8.27 15.40
C CYS A 102 15.68 7.70 16.35
N GLU A 103 14.78 8.57 16.83
CA GLU A 103 13.70 8.17 17.73
C GLU A 103 12.31 8.42 17.14
N VAL A 104 12.10 9.53 16.42
CA VAL A 104 10.81 9.87 15.81
C VAL A 104 10.98 10.09 14.31
N VAL A 105 10.40 9.20 13.52
CA VAL A 105 10.47 9.24 12.06
C VAL A 105 9.12 9.61 11.47
N VAL A 106 9.14 10.53 10.50
CA VAL A 106 7.97 10.86 9.67
C VAL A 106 8.19 10.41 8.24
N SER A 107 7.13 9.92 7.59
CA SER A 107 7.08 9.68 6.15
C SER A 107 5.78 10.24 5.58
N ALA A 108 5.85 10.90 4.42
CA ALA A 108 4.71 11.53 3.77
C ALA A 108 4.69 11.29 2.27
N TYR A 109 3.48 11.42 1.73
CA TYR A 109 3.21 11.37 0.31
C TYR A 109 2.04 12.26 -0.06
N ALA A 110 2.14 12.93 -1.20
CA ALA A 110 0.99 13.53 -1.88
C ALA A 110 1.18 13.55 -3.38
N ALA A 111 0.09 13.38 -4.11
CA ALA A 111 0.05 13.63 -5.54
C ALA A 111 -1.34 14.11 -5.96
N THR A 112 -1.37 14.96 -6.99
CA THR A 112 -2.58 15.62 -7.49
C THR A 112 -2.82 15.32 -8.99
N PRO A 113 -2.75 14.04 -9.44
CA PRO A 113 -2.77 13.72 -10.86
C PRO A 113 -4.12 14.03 -11.53
N ARG A 114 -5.21 14.06 -10.77
CA ARG A 114 -6.54 14.40 -11.28
C ARG A 114 -6.68 15.92 -11.44
N SER A 115 -6.37 16.68 -10.38
CA SER A 115 -6.36 18.14 -10.43
C SER A 115 -5.38 18.68 -11.47
N ASP A 116 -4.20 18.08 -11.62
CA ASP A 116 -3.22 18.50 -12.63
C ASP A 116 -3.75 18.31 -14.04
N ARG A 117 -4.53 17.24 -14.29
CA ARG A 117 -5.19 17.04 -15.59
C ARG A 117 -6.30 18.05 -15.83
N SER A 118 -7.17 18.29 -14.83
CA SER A 118 -8.32 19.20 -14.96
C SER A 118 -7.88 20.66 -15.14
N GLN A 119 -6.72 21.03 -14.57
CA GLN A 119 -6.16 22.38 -14.60
C GLN A 119 -5.07 22.55 -15.68
N ASN A 120 -4.84 21.57 -16.56
CA ASN A 120 -3.76 21.57 -17.56
C ASN A 120 -2.37 21.90 -16.98
N ARG A 121 -2.12 21.54 -15.71
CA ARG A 121 -0.81 21.75 -15.11
C ARG A 121 0.22 20.83 -15.78
N PRO A 122 1.40 21.35 -16.16
CA PRO A 122 2.43 20.51 -16.72
C PRO A 122 2.84 19.47 -15.68
N ARG A 123 2.72 18.19 -16.07
CA ARG A 123 3.32 17.11 -15.28
C ARG A 123 4.82 17.26 -15.38
N LEU A 124 5.44 17.74 -14.33
CA LEU A 124 6.89 17.60 -14.13
C LEU A 124 7.17 16.10 -13.88
N ARG A 125 7.08 15.33 -14.95
CA ARG A 125 7.53 13.95 -14.94
C ARG A 125 9.05 14.01 -14.91
N ARG A 126 9.62 14.01 -13.71
CA ARG A 126 11.06 13.83 -13.51
C ARG A 126 11.39 12.39 -13.95
N MET A 127 11.65 12.22 -15.27
CA MET A 127 12.31 11.03 -15.75
C MET A 127 13.72 11.06 -15.19
N PRO A 128 14.20 10.00 -14.55
CA PRO A 128 15.63 9.90 -14.26
C PRO A 128 16.40 10.17 -15.55
N GLY A 129 17.33 11.10 -15.54
CA GLY A 129 18.19 11.37 -16.68
C GLY A 129 19.09 10.16 -16.92
N GLY A 130 18.80 9.37 -17.94
CA GLY A 130 19.51 8.17 -18.32
C GLY A 130 18.72 7.33 -19.33
N PRO A 131 19.31 6.23 -19.85
CA PRO A 131 18.59 5.28 -20.69
C PRO A 131 17.28 4.87 -20.02
N ASN A 132 16.19 4.93 -20.76
CA ASN A 132 14.90 4.42 -20.30
C ASN A 132 14.68 3.03 -20.92
N PRO A 133 14.98 1.94 -20.20
CA PRO A 133 14.89 0.60 -20.76
C PRO A 133 13.49 0.27 -21.28
N MET A 134 12.44 0.80 -20.63
CA MET A 134 11.08 0.62 -21.08
C MET A 134 10.83 1.27 -22.45
N ALA A 135 11.33 2.51 -22.65
CA ALA A 135 11.20 3.19 -23.94
C ALA A 135 12.04 2.51 -25.04
N GLU A 136 13.12 1.85 -24.67
CA GLU A 136 14.01 1.17 -25.62
C GLU A 136 13.54 -0.26 -25.95
N TRP A 137 13.02 -1.00 -24.97
CA TRP A 137 12.83 -2.45 -25.08
C TRP A 137 11.36 -2.91 -25.02
N GLU A 138 10.43 -2.10 -24.53
CA GLU A 138 9.03 -2.47 -24.37
C GLU A 138 8.08 -1.63 -25.24
N MET A 139 8.20 -0.29 -25.18
CA MET A 139 7.32 0.60 -25.94
C MET A 139 7.36 0.42 -27.45
N PRO A 140 8.54 0.10 -28.10
CA PRO A 140 8.59 -0.15 -29.54
C PRO A 140 7.73 -1.35 -29.99
N TYR A 141 7.47 -2.30 -29.08
CA TYR A 141 6.59 -3.45 -29.33
C TYR A 141 5.13 -3.18 -28.99
N GLY A 142 4.78 -1.92 -28.68
CA GLY A 142 3.42 -1.50 -28.41
C GLY A 142 2.93 -1.69 -26.97
N LEU A 143 3.82 -2.05 -26.04
CA LEU A 143 3.46 -2.18 -24.63
C LEU A 143 3.13 -0.81 -24.02
N ARG A 144 1.85 -0.61 -23.67
CA ARG A 144 1.37 0.64 -23.08
C ARG A 144 1.33 0.58 -21.56
N MET A 145 2.00 1.53 -20.93
CA MET A 145 2.07 1.64 -19.48
C MET A 145 0.91 2.44 -18.90
N PRO A 146 0.43 2.09 -17.69
CA PRO A 146 0.83 0.92 -16.89
C PRO A 146 0.01 -0.34 -17.23
N MET A 147 -1.08 -0.25 -17.97
CA MET A 147 -2.09 -1.32 -18.13
C MET A 147 -1.57 -2.57 -18.84
N GLY A 148 -0.75 -2.39 -19.89
CA GLY A 148 -0.25 -3.50 -20.70
C GLY A 148 0.47 -4.59 -19.90
N PRO A 149 1.45 -4.24 -19.06
CA PRO A 149 2.13 -5.22 -18.21
C PRO A 149 1.21 -6.03 -17.30
N TYR A 150 0.25 -5.38 -16.65
CA TYR A 150 -0.72 -6.09 -15.78
C TYR A 150 -1.66 -6.99 -16.59
N ALA A 151 -2.01 -6.58 -17.80
CA ALA A 151 -2.78 -7.42 -18.72
C ALA A 151 -2.01 -8.68 -19.15
N LEU A 152 -0.67 -8.57 -19.35
CA LEU A 152 0.18 -9.74 -19.62
C LEU A 152 0.16 -10.72 -18.44
N ALA A 153 0.30 -10.23 -17.21
CA ALA A 153 0.21 -11.05 -16.01
C ALA A 153 -1.16 -11.71 -15.86
N ALA A 154 -2.25 -10.96 -16.08
CA ALA A 154 -3.61 -11.49 -16.05
C ALA A 154 -3.82 -12.57 -17.10
N ALA A 155 -3.45 -12.30 -18.35
CA ALA A 155 -3.58 -13.26 -19.46
C ALA A 155 -2.77 -14.54 -19.19
N ARG A 156 -1.56 -14.41 -18.61
CA ARG A 156 -0.73 -15.55 -18.25
C ARG A 156 -1.37 -16.38 -17.14
N HIS A 157 -1.87 -15.74 -16.10
CA HIS A 157 -2.56 -16.40 -15.00
C HIS A 157 -3.83 -17.13 -15.46
N MET A 158 -4.63 -16.50 -16.34
CA MET A 158 -5.77 -17.12 -16.97
C MET A 158 -5.38 -18.36 -17.79
N HIS A 159 -4.26 -18.28 -18.53
CA HIS A 159 -3.79 -19.39 -19.36
C HIS A 159 -3.31 -20.58 -18.53
N GLU A 160 -2.56 -20.33 -17.48
CA GLU A 160 -1.95 -21.41 -16.67
C GLU A 160 -2.93 -22.05 -15.69
N PHE A 161 -3.77 -21.25 -15.06
CA PHE A 161 -4.60 -21.68 -13.94
C PHE A 161 -6.11 -21.66 -14.25
N GLY A 162 -6.51 -21.19 -15.43
CA GLY A 162 -7.92 -21.10 -15.79
C GLY A 162 -8.71 -20.01 -15.08
N THR A 163 -8.04 -19.04 -14.49
CA THR A 163 -8.69 -17.86 -13.87
C THR A 163 -9.60 -17.17 -14.87
N THR A 164 -10.78 -16.76 -14.45
CA THR A 164 -11.79 -16.14 -15.31
C THR A 164 -11.92 -14.63 -15.04
N SER A 165 -12.54 -13.93 -15.99
CA SER A 165 -12.84 -12.49 -15.81
C SER A 165 -13.84 -12.25 -14.69
N GLU A 166 -14.76 -13.18 -14.43
CA GLU A 166 -15.71 -13.12 -13.32
C GLU A 166 -15.00 -13.19 -11.97
N GLN A 167 -13.96 -14.01 -11.84
CA GLN A 167 -13.16 -14.12 -10.63
C GLN A 167 -12.36 -12.83 -10.37
N LEU A 168 -11.79 -12.22 -11.40
CA LEU A 168 -11.17 -10.90 -11.28
C LEU A 168 -12.19 -9.82 -10.91
N ALA A 169 -13.36 -9.82 -11.56
CA ALA A 169 -14.45 -8.89 -11.28
C ALA A 169 -14.94 -8.96 -9.83
N GLN A 170 -14.97 -10.17 -9.24
CA GLN A 170 -15.38 -10.35 -7.84
C GLN A 170 -14.50 -9.55 -6.87
N ILE A 171 -13.21 -9.38 -7.16
CA ILE A 171 -12.31 -8.54 -6.36
C ILE A 171 -12.78 -7.08 -6.39
N ALA A 172 -13.14 -6.55 -7.56
CA ALA A 172 -13.65 -5.19 -7.69
C ALA A 172 -14.99 -5.00 -6.95
N VAL A 173 -15.87 -5.98 -7.02
CA VAL A 173 -17.15 -6.00 -6.29
C VAL A 173 -16.91 -5.96 -4.79
N THR A 174 -16.06 -6.84 -4.27
CA THR A 174 -15.72 -6.91 -2.83
C THR A 174 -15.10 -5.61 -2.33
N THR A 175 -14.16 -5.05 -3.08
CA THR A 175 -13.52 -3.76 -2.76
C THR A 175 -14.55 -2.62 -2.74
N ARG A 176 -15.52 -2.62 -3.68
CA ARG A 176 -16.62 -1.64 -3.73
C ARG A 176 -17.58 -1.76 -2.55
N GLN A 177 -17.82 -2.97 -2.04
CA GLN A 177 -18.64 -3.17 -0.83
C GLN A 177 -18.02 -2.47 0.37
N TRP A 178 -16.69 -2.57 0.56
CA TRP A 178 -15.98 -1.81 1.60
C TRP A 178 -16.04 -0.30 1.34
N ALA A 179 -15.83 0.15 0.11
CA ALA A 179 -15.91 1.56 -0.25
C ALA A 179 -17.28 2.18 0.05
N ALA A 180 -18.37 1.41 -0.07
CA ALA A 180 -19.72 1.86 0.26
C ALA A 180 -19.87 2.27 1.74
N LEU A 181 -19.07 1.70 2.62
CA LEU A 181 -19.02 2.04 4.04
C LEU A 181 -18.10 3.23 4.34
N ASN A 182 -17.25 3.65 3.37
CA ASN A 182 -16.30 4.74 3.54
C ASN A 182 -16.84 6.04 2.92
N PRO A 183 -17.27 7.03 3.72
CA PRO A 183 -17.82 8.29 3.19
C PRO A 183 -16.83 9.10 2.36
N ARG A 184 -15.52 8.82 2.50
CA ARG A 184 -14.44 9.51 1.79
C ARG A 184 -14.06 8.83 0.47
N ALA A 185 -14.58 7.61 0.21
CA ALA A 185 -14.28 6.88 -1.03
C ALA A 185 -14.85 7.58 -2.27
N ARG A 186 -14.09 7.54 -3.37
CA ARG A 186 -14.46 8.14 -4.66
C ARG A 186 -15.69 7.49 -5.26
N TYR A 187 -15.76 6.16 -5.25
CA TYR A 187 -16.87 5.40 -5.76
C TYR A 187 -17.47 4.51 -4.67
N ARG A 188 -18.74 4.72 -4.38
CA ARG A 188 -19.45 4.09 -3.26
C ARG A 188 -20.70 3.31 -3.68
N GLU A 189 -21.20 3.57 -4.88
CA GLU A 189 -22.36 2.86 -5.39
C GLU A 189 -22.00 1.38 -5.63
N PRO A 190 -22.78 0.43 -5.11
CA PRO A 190 -22.54 -0.99 -5.33
C PRO A 190 -22.44 -1.33 -6.82
N ILE A 191 -21.64 -2.33 -7.13
CA ILE A 191 -21.52 -2.90 -8.48
C ILE A 191 -21.65 -4.42 -8.42
N THR A 192 -22.00 -5.02 -9.53
CA THR A 192 -22.06 -6.48 -9.73
C THR A 192 -20.90 -6.95 -10.61
N VAL A 193 -20.70 -8.26 -10.67
CA VAL A 193 -19.75 -8.87 -11.62
C VAL A 193 -20.10 -8.49 -13.05
N GLU A 194 -21.40 -8.50 -13.39
CA GLU A 194 -21.91 -8.13 -14.71
C GLU A 194 -21.58 -6.67 -15.05
N ASP A 195 -21.66 -5.74 -14.09
CA ASP A 195 -21.28 -4.34 -14.29
C ASP A 195 -19.79 -4.20 -14.63
N VAL A 196 -18.93 -5.00 -13.97
CA VAL A 196 -17.49 -5.00 -14.26
C VAL A 196 -17.24 -5.50 -15.67
N LEU A 197 -17.83 -6.64 -16.06
CA LEU A 197 -17.67 -7.25 -17.37
C LEU A 197 -18.29 -6.41 -18.50
N ALA A 198 -19.36 -5.66 -18.22
CA ALA A 198 -19.98 -4.74 -19.17
C ALA A 198 -19.23 -3.40 -19.29
N SER A 199 -18.32 -3.09 -18.36
CA SER A 199 -17.54 -1.86 -18.43
C SER A 199 -16.54 -1.91 -19.62
N PRO A 200 -16.11 -0.74 -20.15
CA PRO A 200 -15.26 -0.71 -21.34
C PRO A 200 -13.96 -1.52 -21.18
N LEU A 201 -13.67 -2.40 -22.13
CA LEU A 201 -12.39 -3.11 -22.20
C LEU A 201 -11.26 -2.10 -22.41
N GLN A 202 -10.33 -2.03 -21.47
CA GLN A 202 -9.18 -1.13 -21.53
C GLN A 202 -7.99 -1.76 -22.24
N VAL A 203 -7.64 -2.96 -21.83
CA VAL A 203 -6.61 -3.82 -22.41
C VAL A 203 -6.93 -5.26 -22.06
N SER A 204 -7.19 -6.11 -23.06
CA SER A 204 -7.58 -7.51 -22.81
C SER A 204 -6.61 -8.22 -21.87
N PRO A 205 -7.08 -8.89 -20.80
CA PRO A 205 -8.47 -9.16 -20.46
C PRO A 205 -9.14 -8.13 -19.51
N LEU A 206 -8.46 -7.01 -19.15
CA LEU A 206 -8.88 -6.08 -18.10
C LEU A 206 -9.88 -5.03 -18.62
N HIS A 207 -11.00 -4.90 -17.94
CA HIS A 207 -12.01 -3.87 -18.13
C HIS A 207 -11.72 -2.62 -17.28
N LEU A 208 -12.49 -1.56 -17.48
CA LEU A 208 -12.31 -0.29 -16.75
C LEU A 208 -12.40 -0.47 -15.23
N LEU A 209 -13.32 -1.29 -14.75
CA LEU A 209 -13.53 -1.51 -13.32
C LEU A 209 -12.54 -2.52 -12.72
N ASP A 210 -11.71 -3.17 -13.53
CA ASP A 210 -10.54 -3.93 -13.09
C ASP A 210 -9.33 -3.03 -12.77
N CYS A 211 -9.39 -1.74 -13.15
CA CYS A 211 -8.28 -0.80 -13.06
C CYS A 211 -8.46 0.15 -11.88
N CYS A 212 -7.34 0.50 -11.23
CA CYS A 212 -7.35 1.52 -10.17
C CYS A 212 -7.76 2.90 -10.68
N LEU A 213 -8.17 3.72 -9.74
CA LEU A 213 -8.60 5.09 -9.98
C LEU A 213 -7.44 6.01 -10.39
N VAL A 214 -7.79 7.19 -10.88
CA VAL A 214 -6.90 8.36 -10.95
C VAL A 214 -7.54 9.49 -10.16
N THR A 215 -7.01 9.72 -8.97
CA THR A 215 -7.49 10.72 -8.01
C THR A 215 -6.31 11.45 -7.40
N ASP A 216 -6.57 12.57 -6.75
CA ASP A 216 -5.63 13.18 -5.83
C ASP A 216 -5.67 12.48 -4.48
N GLY A 217 -4.59 12.57 -3.72
CA GLY A 217 -4.53 12.04 -2.37
C GLY A 217 -3.21 12.37 -1.69
N ALA A 218 -3.26 12.42 -0.37
CA ALA A 218 -2.11 12.65 0.49
C ALA A 218 -2.20 11.79 1.75
N GLY A 219 -1.07 11.50 2.37
CA GLY A 219 -1.01 10.81 3.65
C GLY A 219 0.36 10.90 4.30
N ALA A 220 0.40 10.61 5.60
CA ALA A 220 1.63 10.51 6.37
C ALA A 220 1.47 9.51 7.51
N PHE A 221 2.60 8.97 7.96
CA PHE A 221 2.69 8.24 9.22
C PHE A 221 3.87 8.74 10.05
N VAL A 222 3.73 8.56 11.36
CA VAL A 222 4.77 8.83 12.36
C VAL A 222 5.09 7.54 13.10
N MET A 223 6.38 7.24 13.23
CA MET A 223 6.89 6.08 13.99
C MET A 223 7.81 6.52 15.11
N THR A 224 7.83 5.73 16.18
CA THR A 224 8.80 5.88 17.26
C THR A 224 9.14 4.52 17.89
N SER A 225 10.08 4.51 18.86
CA SER A 225 10.40 3.31 19.61
C SER A 225 9.19 2.77 20.39
N ALA A 226 9.11 1.46 20.54
CA ALA A 226 8.02 0.83 21.30
C ALA A 226 7.93 1.34 22.75
N ALA A 227 9.06 1.70 23.36
CA ALA A 227 9.10 2.26 24.70
C ALA A 227 8.42 3.62 24.77
N ARG A 228 8.75 4.52 23.85
CA ARG A 228 8.12 5.85 23.77
C ARG A 228 6.65 5.75 23.34
N ALA A 229 6.33 4.88 22.41
CA ALA A 229 4.98 4.70 21.88
C ALA A 229 3.95 4.42 22.97
N ARG A 230 4.29 3.62 24.00
CA ARG A 230 3.44 3.32 25.16
C ARG A 230 3.10 4.53 26.02
N THR A 231 3.86 5.62 25.92
CA THR A 231 3.63 6.85 26.70
C THR A 231 2.80 7.89 25.93
N LEU A 232 2.49 7.63 24.66
CA LEU A 232 1.74 8.55 23.82
C LEU A 232 0.23 8.38 23.94
N ARG A 233 -0.50 9.33 23.34
CA ARG A 233 -1.95 9.50 23.52
C ARG A 233 -2.79 8.34 23.01
N LYS A 234 -2.39 7.72 21.90
CA LYS A 234 -3.16 6.68 21.22
C LYS A 234 -2.50 5.31 21.34
N PRO A 235 -3.29 4.22 21.23
CA PRO A 235 -2.72 2.89 21.19
C PRO A 235 -1.70 2.76 20.06
N PRO A 236 -0.47 2.30 20.35
CA PRO A 236 0.54 2.09 19.33
C PRO A 236 0.18 0.87 18.45
N VAL A 237 0.55 0.96 17.18
CA VAL A 237 0.49 -0.16 16.25
C VAL A 237 1.91 -0.64 15.97
N TYR A 238 2.26 -1.80 16.49
CA TYR A 238 3.62 -2.31 16.49
C TYR A 238 3.99 -2.94 15.14
N VAL A 239 5.22 -2.71 14.71
CA VAL A 239 5.81 -3.45 13.59
C VAL A 239 6.23 -4.82 14.10
N LEU A 240 5.48 -5.86 13.72
CA LEU A 240 5.80 -7.25 14.07
C LEU A 240 6.82 -7.85 13.12
N GLY A 241 6.75 -7.48 11.84
CA GLY A 241 7.69 -7.91 10.83
C GLY A 241 7.60 -7.05 9.59
N ALA A 242 8.70 -6.83 8.91
CA ALA A 242 8.74 -6.10 7.65
C ALA A 242 9.84 -6.67 6.76
N ALA A 243 9.57 -6.77 5.47
CA ALA A 243 10.56 -7.21 4.50
C ALA A 243 10.22 -6.74 3.09
N THR A 244 11.25 -6.44 2.32
CA THR A 244 11.17 -6.05 0.92
C THR A 244 11.92 -7.04 0.05
N ALA A 245 11.40 -7.26 -1.16
CA ALA A 245 12.05 -8.06 -2.19
C ALA A 245 11.84 -7.43 -3.58
N THR A 246 12.84 -7.60 -4.44
CA THR A 246 12.86 -7.08 -5.81
C THR A 246 13.41 -8.16 -6.73
N ASP A 247 12.84 -8.33 -7.92
CA ASP A 247 13.37 -9.28 -8.90
C ASP A 247 13.60 -8.67 -10.30
N HIS A 248 12.85 -7.67 -10.71
CA HIS A 248 12.97 -7.06 -12.03
C HIS A 248 12.69 -5.55 -12.00
N MET A 249 12.91 -4.85 -13.09
CA MET A 249 12.44 -3.48 -13.30
C MET A 249 11.39 -3.40 -14.41
N MET A 250 11.54 -4.17 -15.46
CA MET A 250 10.63 -4.21 -16.61
C MET A 250 9.90 -5.54 -16.64
N ILE A 251 8.62 -5.52 -17.02
CA ILE A 251 7.80 -6.73 -17.11
C ILE A 251 8.40 -7.79 -18.05
N SER A 252 9.08 -7.37 -19.09
CA SER A 252 9.80 -8.27 -20.02
C SER A 252 10.96 -9.03 -19.38
N GLN A 253 11.39 -8.63 -18.19
CA GLN A 253 12.44 -9.30 -17.40
C GLN A 253 11.85 -10.03 -16.18
N MET A 254 10.53 -9.99 -15.97
CA MET A 254 9.88 -10.74 -14.90
C MET A 254 10.03 -12.24 -15.12
N PRO A 255 10.63 -12.98 -14.18
CA PRO A 255 10.93 -14.40 -14.37
C PRO A 255 9.69 -15.26 -14.59
N ASP A 256 8.60 -14.94 -13.86
CA ASP A 256 7.31 -15.62 -13.92
C ASP A 256 6.20 -14.58 -13.77
N LEU A 257 5.39 -14.39 -14.81
CA LEU A 257 4.31 -13.40 -14.83
C LEU A 257 3.18 -13.70 -13.83
N THR A 258 3.18 -14.86 -13.23
CA THR A 258 2.17 -15.29 -12.23
C THR A 258 2.65 -15.22 -10.79
N THR A 259 3.96 -14.97 -10.56
CA THR A 259 4.58 -14.97 -9.23
C THR A 259 5.40 -13.71 -9.03
N THR A 260 5.11 -12.94 -7.98
CA THR A 260 5.83 -11.72 -7.66
C THR A 260 6.86 -11.94 -6.56
N PRO A 261 7.82 -11.02 -6.34
CA PRO A 261 8.71 -11.09 -5.18
C PRO A 261 7.97 -11.00 -3.83
N GLY A 262 6.63 -10.87 -3.84
CA GLY A 262 5.75 -11.01 -2.68
C GLY A 262 5.93 -12.33 -1.93
N VAL A 263 6.22 -13.42 -2.63
CA VAL A 263 6.57 -14.72 -2.03
C VAL A 263 7.75 -14.58 -1.06
N VAL A 264 8.76 -13.79 -1.43
CA VAL A 264 9.96 -13.61 -0.59
C VAL A 264 9.72 -12.61 0.51
N SER A 265 9.12 -11.44 0.20
CA SER A 265 8.86 -10.40 1.20
C SER A 265 7.83 -10.89 2.24
N GLY A 266 6.75 -11.54 1.80
CA GLY A 266 5.74 -12.12 2.69
C GLY A 266 6.32 -13.17 3.63
N ALA A 267 7.00 -14.19 3.08
CA ALA A 267 7.60 -15.25 3.90
C ALA A 267 8.56 -14.70 4.97
N ARG A 268 9.38 -13.68 4.63
CA ARG A 268 10.30 -13.04 5.58
C ARG A 268 9.57 -12.22 6.64
N ALA A 269 8.58 -11.42 6.24
CA ALA A 269 7.82 -10.58 7.16
C ALA A 269 7.01 -11.44 8.14
N PHE A 270 6.33 -12.49 7.68
CA PHE A 270 5.59 -13.44 8.52
C PHE A 270 6.52 -14.19 9.49
N ALA A 271 7.66 -14.69 8.99
CA ALA A 271 8.65 -15.36 9.85
C ALA A 271 9.21 -14.44 10.93
N MET A 272 9.46 -13.15 10.63
CA MET A 272 9.90 -12.15 11.60
C MET A 272 8.81 -11.86 12.62
N ALA A 273 7.56 -11.74 12.18
CA ALA A 273 6.41 -11.48 13.02
C ALA A 273 6.02 -12.68 13.89
N GLY A 274 6.43 -13.89 13.53
CA GLY A 274 6.03 -15.13 14.22
C GLY A 274 4.55 -15.44 14.05
N VAL A 275 3.94 -15.03 12.94
CA VAL A 275 2.53 -15.29 12.58
C VAL A 275 2.45 -15.98 11.22
N VAL A 276 1.30 -16.56 10.91
CA VAL A 276 1.00 -17.19 9.62
C VAL A 276 -0.17 -16.46 8.95
N PRO A 277 -0.42 -16.64 7.64
CA PRO A 277 -1.53 -15.97 6.96
C PRO A 277 -2.91 -16.17 7.62
N ALA A 278 -3.14 -17.31 8.27
CA ALA A 278 -4.38 -17.61 8.98
C ALA A 278 -4.60 -16.76 10.25
N ASP A 279 -3.56 -16.10 10.77
CA ASP A 279 -3.64 -15.22 11.95
C ASP A 279 -3.98 -13.77 11.55
N VAL A 280 -4.08 -13.47 10.25
CA VAL A 280 -4.30 -12.11 9.73
C VAL A 280 -5.78 -11.79 9.68
N ASP A 281 -6.20 -10.75 10.40
CA ASP A 281 -7.58 -10.25 10.40
C ASP A 281 -7.85 -9.31 9.22
N VAL A 282 -6.85 -8.48 8.86
CA VAL A 282 -6.98 -7.45 7.81
C VAL A 282 -5.79 -7.50 6.86
N LEU A 283 -6.07 -7.69 5.57
CA LEU A 283 -5.11 -7.55 4.48
C LEU A 283 -5.37 -6.24 3.73
N MET A 284 -4.45 -5.31 3.85
CA MET A 284 -4.38 -4.12 3.00
C MET A 284 -3.38 -4.42 1.87
N GLY A 285 -3.89 -4.96 0.76
CA GLY A 285 -3.10 -5.32 -0.41
C GLY A 285 -3.21 -4.27 -1.52
N TYR A 286 -2.11 -3.88 -2.11
CA TYR A 286 -2.09 -2.92 -3.21
C TYR A 286 -2.86 -3.46 -4.42
N ASP A 287 -3.97 -2.84 -4.77
CA ASP A 287 -4.87 -3.25 -5.84
C ASP A 287 -4.84 -2.27 -7.04
N SER A 288 -3.64 -2.12 -7.65
CA SER A 288 -3.52 -1.34 -8.88
C SER A 288 -4.42 -1.87 -10.01
N PHE A 289 -4.63 -3.18 -10.00
CA PHE A 289 -5.56 -3.93 -10.86
C PHE A 289 -6.10 -5.12 -10.07
N THR A 290 -7.22 -5.69 -10.49
CA THR A 290 -7.79 -6.86 -9.84
C THR A 290 -6.82 -8.04 -9.83
N ILE A 291 -6.04 -8.25 -10.91
CA ILE A 291 -4.99 -9.28 -10.96
C ILE A 291 -3.91 -9.06 -9.89
N THR A 292 -3.53 -7.82 -9.58
CA THR A 292 -2.52 -7.54 -8.54
C THR A 292 -2.99 -8.06 -7.19
N ALA A 293 -4.23 -7.77 -6.83
CA ALA A 293 -4.85 -8.24 -5.59
C ALA A 293 -4.92 -9.78 -5.52
N LEU A 294 -5.24 -10.44 -6.64
CA LEU A 294 -5.25 -11.89 -6.74
C LEU A 294 -3.87 -12.50 -6.50
N LEU A 295 -2.85 -11.94 -7.17
CA LEU A 295 -1.46 -12.40 -6.99
C LEU A 295 -0.99 -12.24 -5.53
N HIS A 296 -1.38 -11.14 -4.86
CA HIS A 296 -1.04 -10.93 -3.45
C HIS A 296 -1.64 -12.00 -2.53
N LEU A 297 -2.88 -12.42 -2.76
CA LEU A 297 -3.51 -13.50 -1.98
C LEU A 297 -2.74 -14.82 -2.11
N GLU A 298 -2.28 -15.15 -3.31
CA GLU A 298 -1.51 -16.35 -3.58
C GLU A 298 -0.08 -16.25 -3.05
N ASP A 299 0.63 -15.16 -3.38
CA ASP A 299 2.05 -14.99 -3.06
C ASP A 299 2.30 -14.83 -1.56
N LEU A 300 1.34 -14.28 -0.82
CA LEU A 300 1.39 -14.20 0.65
C LEU A 300 0.91 -15.49 1.34
N GLY A 301 0.38 -16.45 0.59
CA GLY A 301 -0.01 -17.78 1.11
C GLY A 301 -1.39 -17.82 1.77
N PHE A 302 -2.30 -16.87 1.47
CA PHE A 302 -3.70 -16.97 1.88
C PHE A 302 -4.45 -18.08 1.13
N CYS A 303 -4.02 -18.39 -0.08
CA CYS A 303 -4.38 -19.54 -0.86
C CYS A 303 -3.17 -20.06 -1.64
N LYS A 304 -3.27 -21.22 -2.26
CA LYS A 304 -2.17 -21.75 -3.08
C LYS A 304 -2.12 -21.04 -4.43
N LYS A 305 -0.92 -21.05 -5.04
CA LYS A 305 -0.73 -20.55 -6.40
C LYS A 305 -1.71 -21.22 -7.36
N GLY A 306 -2.44 -20.40 -8.14
CA GLY A 306 -3.48 -20.83 -9.08
C GLY A 306 -4.86 -21.06 -8.44
N GLU A 307 -5.00 -20.98 -7.12
CA GLU A 307 -6.28 -21.10 -6.42
C GLU A 307 -6.93 -19.74 -6.07
N GLY A 308 -6.28 -18.64 -6.42
CA GLY A 308 -6.76 -17.29 -6.10
C GLY A 308 -8.15 -16.99 -6.70
N GLY A 309 -8.41 -17.46 -7.92
CA GLY A 309 -9.71 -17.28 -8.56
C GLY A 309 -10.86 -17.92 -7.78
N PRO A 310 -10.84 -19.25 -7.52
CA PRO A 310 -11.81 -19.89 -6.66
C PRO A 310 -11.87 -19.27 -5.24
N PHE A 311 -10.71 -18.94 -4.66
CA PHE A 311 -10.64 -18.35 -3.33
C PHE A 311 -11.43 -17.05 -3.19
N VAL A 312 -11.31 -16.10 -4.13
CA VAL A 312 -12.05 -14.83 -4.06
C VAL A 312 -13.55 -14.98 -4.27
N MET A 313 -13.99 -16.07 -4.89
CA MET A 313 -15.42 -16.39 -5.05
C MET A 313 -16.02 -17.01 -3.79
N GLU A 314 -15.23 -17.77 -3.04
CA GLU A 314 -15.68 -18.53 -1.87
C GLU A 314 -15.39 -17.80 -0.55
N ALA A 315 -14.22 -17.16 -0.45
CA ALA A 315 -13.83 -16.41 0.74
C ALA A 315 -14.63 -15.10 0.84
N ALA A 316 -15.33 -14.94 1.94
CA ALA A 316 -16.09 -13.72 2.21
C ALA A 316 -15.14 -12.60 2.68
N LEU A 317 -14.38 -12.01 1.74
CA LEU A 317 -13.39 -10.95 1.99
C LEU A 317 -14.02 -9.55 2.22
N GLY A 318 -15.33 -9.45 2.02
CA GLY A 318 -16.13 -8.22 2.14
C GLY A 318 -16.63 -7.95 3.56
N PRO A 319 -17.37 -6.85 3.75
CA PRO A 319 -17.93 -6.48 5.05
C PRO A 319 -18.87 -7.55 5.63
N GLY A 320 -18.67 -7.89 6.90
CA GLY A 320 -19.45 -8.92 7.58
C GLY A 320 -19.19 -10.34 7.10
N GLY A 321 -18.10 -10.53 6.37
CA GLY A 321 -17.74 -11.80 5.74
C GLY A 321 -16.95 -12.76 6.62
N GLY A 322 -15.90 -13.36 6.04
CA GLY A 322 -15.07 -14.38 6.67
C GLY A 322 -14.03 -13.84 7.66
N PRO A 323 -13.07 -14.69 8.02
CA PRO A 323 -12.01 -14.35 8.98
C PRO A 323 -10.98 -13.34 8.43
N LEU A 324 -10.90 -13.16 7.12
CA LEU A 324 -9.99 -12.21 6.47
C LEU A 324 -10.79 -11.08 5.82
N ALA A 325 -10.56 -9.84 6.24
CA ALA A 325 -11.06 -8.65 5.56
C ALA A 325 -10.00 -8.08 4.62
N MET A 326 -10.37 -7.76 3.37
CA MET A 326 -9.42 -7.24 2.38
C MET A 326 -9.80 -5.85 1.90
N ASN A 327 -8.82 -4.91 1.93
CA ASN A 327 -8.93 -3.54 1.41
C ASN A 327 -10.13 -2.76 1.99
N THR A 328 -10.21 -2.73 3.30
CA THR A 328 -11.35 -2.19 4.08
C THR A 328 -11.66 -0.71 3.83
N ASN A 329 -10.69 0.07 3.35
CA ASN A 329 -10.95 1.47 2.95
C ASN A 329 -11.63 1.61 1.57
N GLY A 330 -11.67 0.54 0.78
CA GLY A 330 -12.18 0.53 -0.59
C GLY A 330 -11.10 0.50 -1.67
N GLY A 331 -9.84 0.32 -1.27
CA GLY A 331 -8.72 0.05 -2.18
C GLY A 331 -8.42 1.15 -3.20
N GLY A 332 -7.44 0.89 -4.03
CA GLY A 332 -7.12 1.68 -5.22
C GLY A 332 -8.23 1.61 -6.28
N LEU A 333 -9.05 0.55 -6.24
CA LEU A 333 -10.15 0.34 -7.18
C LEU A 333 -11.38 1.21 -6.89
N SER A 334 -11.58 1.67 -5.64
CA SER A 334 -12.81 2.39 -5.28
C SER A 334 -12.62 3.57 -4.32
N PHE A 335 -11.59 3.56 -3.48
CA PHE A 335 -11.33 4.63 -2.50
C PHE A 335 -10.55 5.78 -3.13
N THR A 336 -9.26 5.58 -3.41
CA THR A 336 -8.36 6.59 -3.99
C THR A 336 -7.14 5.92 -4.63
N HIS A 337 -6.57 6.52 -5.68
CA HIS A 337 -5.28 6.08 -6.21
C HIS A 337 -4.51 7.26 -6.84
N PRO A 338 -3.72 8.00 -6.04
CA PRO A 338 -2.96 9.16 -6.55
C PRO A 338 -1.65 8.79 -7.24
N GLY A 339 -1.35 7.48 -7.39
CA GLY A 339 -0.17 6.98 -8.09
C GLY A 339 0.72 6.06 -7.26
N MET A 340 0.91 6.33 -5.97
CA MET A 340 1.61 5.44 -5.02
C MET A 340 0.70 5.19 -3.81
N TYR A 341 0.08 4.01 -3.77
CA TYR A 341 -1.02 3.73 -2.84
C TYR A 341 -0.58 3.16 -1.48
N GLY A 342 0.68 2.71 -1.32
CA GLY A 342 1.18 2.09 -0.09
C GLY A 342 0.94 2.89 1.18
N MET A 343 1.03 4.23 1.13
CA MET A 343 0.73 5.10 2.26
C MET A 343 -0.68 4.85 2.82
N PHE A 344 -1.67 4.63 1.95
CA PHE A 344 -3.07 4.41 2.34
C PHE A 344 -3.33 2.99 2.87
N LEU A 345 -2.45 2.03 2.56
CA LEU A 345 -2.48 0.70 3.14
C LEU A 345 -2.07 0.77 4.62
N LEU A 346 -1.00 1.49 4.92
CA LEU A 346 -0.49 1.67 6.28
C LEU A 346 -1.46 2.49 7.15
N THR A 347 -2.02 3.57 6.61
CA THR A 347 -2.98 4.41 7.36
C THR A 347 -4.25 3.65 7.70
N GLU A 348 -4.80 2.87 6.77
CA GLU A 348 -5.99 2.07 7.04
C GLU A 348 -5.70 0.90 7.99
N ALA A 349 -4.61 0.14 7.77
CA ALA A 349 -4.22 -0.93 8.68
C ALA A 349 -4.06 -0.41 10.13
N THR A 350 -3.47 0.78 10.29
CA THR A 350 -3.32 1.43 11.60
C THR A 350 -4.68 1.76 12.22
N ARG A 351 -5.63 2.33 11.44
CA ARG A 351 -6.98 2.64 11.94
C ARG A 351 -7.76 1.40 12.33
N GLN A 352 -7.64 0.33 11.56
CA GLN A 352 -8.29 -0.95 11.88
C GLN A 352 -7.80 -1.51 13.21
N LEU A 353 -6.47 -1.54 13.43
CA LEU A 353 -5.89 -2.05 14.67
C LEU A 353 -6.14 -1.14 15.89
N ARG A 354 -6.48 0.14 15.67
CA ARG A 354 -6.85 1.09 16.72
C ARG A 354 -8.33 1.14 17.02
N GLY A 355 -9.20 0.48 16.23
CA GLY A 355 -10.65 0.61 16.35
C GLY A 355 -11.18 1.96 15.85
N GLU A 356 -10.50 2.61 14.91
CA GLU A 356 -10.79 3.95 14.39
C GLU A 356 -11.34 3.93 12.95
N ALA A 357 -11.81 2.79 12.46
CA ALA A 357 -12.24 2.65 11.07
C ALA A 357 -13.76 2.86 10.87
N ASP A 358 -14.48 3.39 11.85
CA ASP A 358 -15.93 3.69 11.80
C ASP A 358 -16.75 2.49 11.31
N ARG A 359 -17.65 2.70 10.33
CA ARG A 359 -18.57 1.68 9.80
C ARG A 359 -17.87 0.51 9.10
N ARG A 360 -16.59 0.65 8.74
CA ARG A 360 -15.77 -0.39 8.08
C ARG A 360 -14.86 -1.12 9.07
N GLN A 361 -15.03 -0.89 10.37
CA GLN A 361 -14.24 -1.54 11.40
C GLN A 361 -14.41 -3.07 11.35
N VAL A 362 -13.28 -3.77 11.37
CA VAL A 362 -13.19 -5.21 11.59
C VAL A 362 -13.06 -5.42 13.09
N ASP A 363 -14.13 -5.94 13.71
CA ASP A 363 -14.20 -6.09 15.15
C ASP A 363 -13.14 -7.06 15.66
N GLY A 364 -12.41 -6.66 16.69
CA GLY A 364 -11.39 -7.49 17.34
C GLY A 364 -10.11 -7.69 16.53
N ALA A 365 -9.89 -6.95 15.47
CA ALA A 365 -8.66 -7.04 14.67
C ALA A 365 -7.41 -6.79 15.52
N THR A 366 -6.46 -7.73 15.49
CA THR A 366 -5.21 -7.68 16.25
C THR A 366 -3.98 -7.75 15.35
N VAL A 367 -4.10 -8.36 14.16
CA VAL A 367 -3.04 -8.50 13.16
C VAL A 367 -3.51 -7.95 11.82
N ALA A 368 -2.76 -7.03 11.26
CA ALA A 368 -2.99 -6.51 9.92
C ALA A 368 -1.72 -6.63 9.06
N VAL A 369 -1.90 -6.86 7.77
CA VAL A 369 -0.82 -6.86 6.77
C VAL A 369 -1.03 -5.69 5.83
N ALA A 370 -0.01 -4.85 5.65
CA ALA A 370 0.09 -3.89 4.57
C ALA A 370 1.10 -4.41 3.53
N HIS A 371 0.63 -4.69 2.31
CA HIS A 371 1.46 -5.26 1.25
C HIS A 371 1.49 -4.34 0.05
N GLY A 372 2.60 -3.62 -0.11
CA GLY A 372 2.83 -2.65 -1.17
C GLY A 372 3.40 -3.29 -2.43
N SER A 373 2.93 -2.81 -3.59
CA SER A 373 3.46 -3.16 -4.91
C SER A 373 4.10 -1.95 -5.58
N GLY A 374 5.36 -2.09 -5.96
CA GLY A 374 6.14 -1.02 -6.57
C GLY A 374 6.47 -1.29 -8.03
N MET A 375 6.63 -0.22 -8.81
CA MET A 375 6.83 -0.25 -10.26
C MET A 375 5.72 -1.06 -10.94
N VAL A 376 6.04 -2.15 -11.64
CA VAL A 376 5.06 -3.07 -12.20
C VAL A 376 5.36 -4.47 -11.69
N LEU A 377 4.73 -4.84 -10.58
CA LEU A 377 4.93 -6.15 -9.93
C LEU A 377 6.39 -6.46 -9.54
N SER A 378 7.25 -5.43 -9.52
CA SER A 378 8.71 -5.56 -9.45
C SER A 378 9.27 -5.59 -8.03
N VAL A 379 8.74 -4.70 -7.18
CA VAL A 379 9.21 -4.52 -5.79
C VAL A 379 8.02 -4.72 -4.87
N MET A 380 8.08 -5.78 -4.09
CA MET A 380 7.04 -6.08 -3.10
C MET A 380 7.58 -5.84 -1.70
N SER A 381 6.85 -5.07 -0.92
CA SER A 381 7.17 -4.82 0.49
C SER A 381 5.99 -5.19 1.36
N THR A 382 6.25 -6.02 2.38
CA THR A 382 5.23 -6.58 3.29
C THR A 382 5.52 -6.10 4.70
N ALA A 383 4.56 -5.41 5.31
CA ALA A 383 4.58 -5.03 6.72
C ALA A 383 3.50 -5.79 7.48
N VAL A 384 3.88 -6.54 8.48
CA VAL A 384 2.99 -7.20 9.44
C VAL A 384 2.90 -6.30 10.67
N LEU A 385 1.71 -5.82 10.95
CA LEU A 385 1.40 -4.90 12.02
C LEU A 385 0.52 -5.58 13.07
N GLY A 386 0.65 -5.16 14.32
CA GLY A 386 -0.18 -5.74 15.38
C GLY A 386 -0.41 -4.81 16.56
N THR A 387 -1.45 -5.17 17.33
CA THR A 387 -1.72 -4.55 18.63
C THR A 387 -0.78 -5.07 19.71
N GLU A 388 -0.81 -4.49 20.91
CA GLU A 388 -0.02 -4.97 22.05
C GLU A 388 -0.38 -6.41 22.47
N ALA A 389 -1.58 -6.87 22.15
CA ALA A 389 -2.04 -8.22 22.49
C ALA A 389 -1.29 -9.36 21.78
N VAL A 390 -0.58 -9.04 20.69
CA VAL A 390 0.16 -10.02 19.86
C VAL A 390 1.67 -9.77 19.83
N LEU A 391 2.20 -8.95 20.75
CA LEU A 391 3.63 -8.68 20.90
C LEU A 391 4.43 -9.88 21.44
#